data_59d2d617dd642524f1209a2088697f9a
#
_entry.id   59d2d617dd642524f1209a2088697f9a
#
_cell.length_a   1.000
_cell.length_b   1.000
_cell.length_c   1.000
_cell.angle_alpha   90.00
_cell.angle_beta   90.00
_cell.angle_gamma   90.00
#
_symmetry.space_group_name_H-M   'P 1'
#
loop_
_entity.id
_entity.type
_entity.pdbx_description
1 polymer ?
#
loop_
_entity_poly.entity_id
_entity_poly.type
_entity_poly.pdbx_seq_one_letter_code
_entity_poly.pdbx_strand_id
1 'polypeptide(L)'
;MYSLKLYTYLAPSKVCGGVGVFSLVDIPADTCIFKPKKREYVFWSDVSVEVRERLETLTYCDDNGFWVDCDLDSIGPQYYINHSNSPNVSYDKETGELYSMRLIKKGEELTDYYFPGERDWHT
;
A
#
# COMPACT_ATOMS: atom_id res chain seq x y z
N MET A 1 14.79 -5.39 -17.90
CA MET A 1 13.68 -4.78 -17.15
C MET A 1 13.47 -5.53 -15.85
N TYR A 2 13.31 -4.81 -14.77
CA TYR A 2 13.08 -5.42 -13.47
C TYR A 2 11.62 -5.79 -13.27
N SER A 3 11.39 -6.94 -12.66
CA SER A 3 10.10 -7.23 -12.06
C SER A 3 9.88 -6.26 -10.90
N LEU A 4 8.62 -5.85 -10.66
CA LEU A 4 8.28 -4.98 -9.53
C LEU A 4 8.75 -5.57 -8.20
N LYS A 5 8.79 -6.90 -8.10
CA LYS A 5 9.23 -7.61 -6.89
C LYS A 5 10.68 -7.34 -6.52
N LEU A 6 11.50 -6.93 -7.51
CA LEU A 6 12.92 -6.70 -7.27
C LEU A 6 13.21 -5.35 -6.65
N TYR A 7 12.21 -4.47 -6.57
CA TYR A 7 12.40 -3.16 -5.95
C TYR A 7 12.41 -3.20 -4.44
N THR A 8 11.73 -4.17 -3.83
CA THR A 8 11.44 -4.12 -2.39
C THR A 8 11.63 -5.44 -1.69
N TYR A 9 11.76 -5.38 -0.36
CA TYR A 9 11.79 -6.54 0.52
C TYR A 9 11.11 -6.19 1.85
N LEU A 10 10.69 -7.21 2.59
CA LEU A 10 10.06 -7.06 3.90
C LEU A 10 11.11 -7.16 5.00
N ALA A 11 10.99 -6.31 5.99
CA ALA A 11 11.88 -6.30 7.18
C ALA A 11 11.14 -5.63 8.33
N PRO A 12 11.67 -5.72 9.56
CA PRO A 12 11.07 -4.99 10.68
C PRO A 12 11.00 -3.49 10.39
N SER A 13 9.81 -2.91 10.60
CA SER A 13 9.57 -1.51 10.32
C SER A 13 10.35 -0.61 11.26
N LYS A 14 10.83 0.52 10.73
CA LYS A 14 11.47 1.58 11.52
C LYS A 14 10.47 2.64 11.98
N VAL A 15 9.23 2.61 11.45
CA VAL A 15 8.20 3.61 11.80
C VAL A 15 7.12 3.04 12.69
N CYS A 16 7.02 1.73 12.79
CA CYS A 16 6.06 1.07 13.70
C CYS A 16 6.65 -0.24 14.20
N GLY A 17 5.94 -0.94 15.06
CA GLY A 17 6.44 -2.17 15.69
C GLY A 17 6.26 -3.43 14.85
N GLY A 18 5.82 -3.34 13.62
CA GLY A 18 5.54 -4.49 12.76
C GLY A 18 6.49 -4.61 11.60
N VAL A 19 6.01 -5.24 10.54
CA VAL A 19 6.73 -5.40 9.29
C VAL A 19 6.62 -4.13 8.45
N GLY A 20 7.67 -3.80 7.73
CA GLY A 20 7.69 -2.73 6.75
C GLY A 20 8.21 -3.20 5.41
N VAL A 21 8.11 -2.34 4.43
CA VAL A 21 8.59 -2.57 3.06
C VAL A 21 9.78 -1.66 2.81
N PHE A 22 10.89 -2.23 2.39
CA PHE A 22 12.15 -1.51 2.22
C PHE A 22 12.62 -1.60 0.78
N SER A 23 13.34 -0.58 0.34
CA SER A 23 13.87 -0.54 -1.00
C SER A 23 15.15 -1.37 -1.13
N LEU A 24 15.18 -2.24 -2.14
CA LEU A 24 16.38 -3.03 -2.50
C LEU A 24 17.40 -2.21 -3.27
N VAL A 25 16.95 -1.16 -3.93
CA VAL A 25 17.78 -0.34 -4.83
C VAL A 25 17.35 1.11 -4.69
N ASP A 26 18.14 2.02 -5.25
CA ASP A 26 17.69 3.41 -5.38
C ASP A 26 16.54 3.46 -6.38
N ILE A 27 15.43 4.04 -5.98
CA ILE A 27 14.25 4.19 -6.83
C ILE A 27 14.08 5.67 -7.17
N PRO A 28 14.21 6.04 -8.44
CA PRO A 28 14.00 7.43 -8.84
C PRO A 28 12.59 7.92 -8.55
N ALA A 29 12.40 9.24 -8.43
CA ALA A 29 11.08 9.83 -8.29
C ALA A 29 10.18 9.45 -9.47
N ASP A 30 8.88 9.43 -9.24
CA ASP A 30 7.85 9.16 -10.26
C ASP A 30 7.97 7.79 -10.90
N THR A 31 8.52 6.82 -10.19
CA THR A 31 8.60 5.44 -10.63
C THR A 31 7.40 4.67 -10.12
N CYS A 32 6.75 3.90 -10.99
CA CYS A 32 5.70 2.98 -10.56
C CYS A 32 6.34 1.79 -9.88
N ILE A 33 6.11 1.65 -8.58
CA ILE A 33 6.72 0.60 -7.76
C ILE A 33 5.85 -0.65 -7.75
N PHE A 34 4.55 -0.47 -7.58
CA PHE A 34 3.59 -1.57 -7.58
C PHE A 34 2.48 -1.26 -8.56
N LYS A 35 2.12 -2.27 -9.35
CA LYS A 35 1.04 -2.18 -10.32
C LYS A 35 0.12 -3.39 -10.12
N PRO A 36 -1.18 -3.19 -9.91
CA PRO A 36 -2.09 -4.32 -9.72
C PRO A 36 -2.20 -5.12 -11.01
N LYS A 37 -2.21 -6.45 -10.88
CA LYS A 37 -2.47 -7.36 -12.01
C LYS A 37 -3.94 -7.53 -12.26
N LYS A 38 -4.74 -7.37 -11.21
CA LYS A 38 -6.18 -7.53 -11.22
C LYS A 38 -6.74 -6.51 -10.24
N ARG A 39 -7.81 -5.87 -10.60
CA ARG A 39 -8.41 -4.86 -9.74
C ARG A 39 -9.92 -4.96 -9.81
N GLU A 40 -10.56 -5.05 -8.63
CA GLU A 40 -12.00 -5.22 -8.53
C GLU A 40 -12.52 -4.40 -7.36
N TYR A 41 -13.66 -3.74 -7.56
CA TYR A 41 -14.33 -3.01 -6.49
C TYR A 41 -15.40 -3.90 -5.87
N VAL A 42 -15.37 -4.03 -4.55
CA VAL A 42 -16.32 -4.85 -3.80
C VAL A 42 -17.10 -3.96 -2.84
N PHE A 43 -18.43 -4.03 -2.89
CA PHE A 43 -19.29 -3.26 -2.01
C PHE A 43 -19.34 -3.88 -0.61
N TRP A 44 -19.35 -3.02 0.42
CA TRP A 44 -19.49 -3.50 1.80
C TRP A 44 -20.76 -4.31 2.02
N SER A 45 -21.82 -4.01 1.27
CA SER A 45 -23.06 -4.77 1.36
C SER A 45 -22.92 -6.24 0.95
N ASP A 46 -21.87 -6.59 0.22
CA ASP A 46 -21.64 -7.95 -0.27
C ASP A 46 -20.73 -8.76 0.65
N VAL A 47 -20.26 -8.19 1.75
CA VAL A 47 -19.38 -8.88 2.70
C VAL A 47 -19.94 -8.78 4.11
N SER A 48 -19.54 -9.74 4.96
CA SER A 48 -19.96 -9.75 6.36
C SER A 48 -19.25 -8.63 7.14
N VAL A 49 -19.81 -8.30 8.31
CA VAL A 49 -19.20 -7.30 9.18
C VAL A 49 -17.80 -7.72 9.65
N GLU A 50 -17.60 -9.01 9.86
CA GLU A 50 -16.30 -9.56 10.27
C GLU A 50 -15.24 -9.33 9.17
N VAL A 51 -15.63 -9.55 7.92
CA VAL A 51 -14.75 -9.32 6.77
C VAL A 51 -14.45 -7.84 6.63
N ARG A 52 -15.46 -6.98 6.77
CA ARG A 52 -15.28 -5.54 6.70
C ARG A 52 -14.29 -5.03 7.74
N GLU A 53 -14.44 -5.45 8.98
CA GLU A 53 -13.55 -5.02 10.06
C GLU A 53 -12.08 -5.34 9.75
N ARG A 54 -11.85 -6.47 9.07
CA ARG A 54 -10.50 -6.89 8.69
C ARG A 54 -9.97 -6.06 7.53
N LEU A 55 -10.79 -5.85 6.53
CA LEU A 55 -10.36 -5.24 5.27
C LEU A 55 -10.26 -3.72 5.34
N GLU A 56 -10.97 -3.08 6.26
CA GLU A 56 -10.87 -1.63 6.44
C GLU A 56 -9.45 -1.17 6.80
N THR A 57 -8.66 -2.03 7.41
CA THR A 57 -7.29 -1.72 7.78
C THR A 57 -6.26 -2.23 6.79
N LEU A 58 -6.68 -3.09 5.86
CA LEU A 58 -5.78 -3.77 4.94
C LEU A 58 -5.82 -3.20 3.53
N THR A 59 -6.99 -2.75 3.09
CA THR A 59 -7.21 -2.33 1.70
C THR A 59 -7.55 -0.86 1.61
N TYR A 60 -7.37 -0.29 0.42
CA TYR A 60 -7.87 1.05 0.14
C TYR A 60 -9.40 0.99 0.03
N CYS A 61 -10.10 1.75 0.85
CA CYS A 61 -11.55 1.70 0.93
C CYS A 61 -12.18 3.08 1.04
N ASP A 62 -13.47 3.14 0.76
CA ASP A 62 -14.31 4.31 0.98
C ASP A 62 -15.57 3.88 1.75
N ASP A 63 -16.58 4.77 1.82
CA ASP A 63 -17.80 4.48 2.58
C ASP A 63 -18.63 3.35 1.97
N ASN A 64 -18.49 3.08 0.69
CA ASN A 64 -19.31 2.11 -0.03
C ASN A 64 -18.64 0.76 -0.22
N GLY A 65 -17.32 0.70 -0.19
CA GLY A 65 -16.61 -0.54 -0.48
C GLY A 65 -15.11 -0.38 -0.50
N PHE A 66 -14.46 -1.32 -1.14
CA PHE A 66 -13.00 -1.38 -1.17
C PHE A 66 -12.50 -1.93 -2.51
N TRP A 67 -11.25 -1.61 -2.82
CA TRP A 67 -10.57 -2.12 -4.00
C TRP A 67 -9.74 -3.35 -3.64
N VAL A 68 -9.88 -4.40 -4.46
CA VAL A 68 -9.08 -5.62 -4.35
C VAL A 68 -8.12 -5.65 -5.54
N ASP A 69 -6.83 -5.60 -5.25
CA ASP A 69 -5.78 -5.58 -6.26
C ASP A 69 -5.17 -6.96 -6.48
N CYS A 70 -5.55 -7.94 -5.67
CA CYS A 70 -5.08 -9.32 -5.76
C CYS A 70 -6.03 -10.21 -4.98
N ASP A 71 -5.85 -11.52 -5.10
CA ASP A 71 -6.56 -12.45 -4.22
C ASP A 71 -6.03 -12.27 -2.79
N LEU A 72 -6.95 -12.29 -1.82
CA LEU A 72 -6.58 -12.03 -0.42
C LEU A 72 -5.68 -13.10 0.20
N ASP A 73 -5.63 -14.27 -0.41
CA ASP A 73 -4.70 -15.33 0.00
C ASP A 73 -3.34 -15.23 -0.72
N SER A 74 -3.17 -14.19 -1.56
CA SER A 74 -1.93 -13.92 -2.29
C SER A 74 -1.57 -12.45 -2.19
N ILE A 75 -1.61 -11.91 -0.98
CA ILE A 75 -1.37 -10.49 -0.72
C ILE A 75 0.06 -10.11 -1.04
N GLY A 76 0.23 -9.07 -1.85
CA GLY A 76 1.54 -8.57 -2.21
C GLY A 76 2.15 -7.65 -1.16
N PRO A 77 3.44 -7.30 -1.31
CA PRO A 77 4.16 -6.48 -0.32
C PRO A 77 3.55 -5.09 -0.11
N GLN A 78 2.84 -4.55 -1.11
CA GLN A 78 2.25 -3.21 -1.00
C GLN A 78 1.28 -3.07 0.16
N TYR A 79 0.70 -4.18 0.64
CA TYR A 79 -0.22 -4.15 1.78
C TYR A 79 0.50 -4.00 3.12
N TYR A 80 1.82 -4.09 3.13
CA TYR A 80 2.63 -3.94 4.35
C TYR A 80 3.31 -2.58 4.44
N ILE A 81 3.02 -1.66 3.52
CA ILE A 81 3.56 -0.31 3.55
C ILE A 81 2.89 0.45 4.69
N ASN A 82 3.70 1.00 5.58
CA ASN A 82 3.20 1.67 6.77
C ASN A 82 2.91 3.15 6.51
N HIS A 83 2.11 3.74 7.38
CA HIS A 83 1.77 5.15 7.29
C HIS A 83 2.91 6.02 7.80
N SER A 84 3.08 7.18 7.17
CA SER A 84 3.92 8.26 7.66
C SER A 84 3.28 9.61 7.30
N ASN A 85 3.49 10.60 8.14
CA ASN A 85 3.08 11.97 7.82
C ASN A 85 4.02 12.62 6.80
N SER A 86 5.18 11.99 6.56
CA SER A 86 6.14 12.41 5.53
C SER A 86 6.39 11.24 4.58
N PRO A 87 5.38 10.87 3.76
CA PRO A 87 5.47 9.67 2.94
C PRO A 87 6.44 9.85 1.79
N ASN A 88 6.94 8.71 1.28
CA ASN A 88 7.77 8.70 0.07
C ASN A 88 7.12 7.99 -1.11
N VAL A 89 5.93 7.41 -0.91
CA VAL A 89 5.14 6.85 -2.01
C VAL A 89 3.74 7.43 -2.00
N SER A 90 3.09 7.37 -3.17
CA SER A 90 1.72 7.83 -3.36
C SER A 90 0.91 6.77 -4.09
N TYR A 91 -0.30 6.52 -3.61
CA TYR A 91 -1.22 5.56 -4.19
C TYR A 91 -2.19 6.27 -5.12
N ASP A 92 -2.27 5.82 -6.38
CA ASP A 92 -3.27 6.30 -7.33
C ASP A 92 -4.53 5.46 -7.18
N LYS A 93 -5.56 6.04 -6.58
CA LYS A 93 -6.80 5.31 -6.31
C LYS A 93 -7.58 4.95 -7.57
N GLU A 94 -7.32 5.62 -8.68
CA GLU A 94 -7.99 5.32 -9.95
C GLU A 94 -7.40 4.10 -10.64
N THR A 95 -6.11 3.91 -10.54
CA THR A 95 -5.41 2.81 -11.20
C THR A 95 -4.94 1.71 -10.24
N GLY A 96 -4.84 2.01 -8.94
CA GLY A 96 -4.26 1.12 -7.96
C GLY A 96 -2.74 1.09 -7.98
N GLU A 97 -2.11 1.91 -8.80
CA GLU A 97 -0.66 1.96 -8.89
C GLU A 97 -0.05 2.77 -7.76
N LEU A 98 1.14 2.36 -7.33
CA LEU A 98 1.89 3.03 -6.28
C LEU A 98 3.16 3.61 -6.87
N TYR A 99 3.38 4.91 -6.67
CA TYR A 99 4.50 5.65 -7.24
C TYR A 99 5.40 6.21 -6.17
N SER A 100 6.69 6.28 -6.47
CA SER A 100 7.64 7.03 -5.65
C SER A 100 7.39 8.53 -5.81
N MET A 101 7.34 9.26 -4.69
CA MET A 101 7.14 10.71 -4.68
C MET A 101 8.46 11.46 -4.82
N ARG A 102 9.56 10.81 -4.50
CA ARG A 102 10.91 11.34 -4.56
C ARG A 102 11.87 10.19 -4.75
N LEU A 103 13.16 10.50 -4.88
CA LEU A 103 14.18 9.46 -4.86
C LEU A 103 14.09 8.70 -3.53
N ILE A 104 13.95 7.38 -3.60
CA ILE A 104 13.97 6.50 -2.44
C ILE A 104 15.30 5.75 -2.50
N LYS A 105 16.10 5.92 -1.46
CA LYS A 105 17.43 5.31 -1.44
C LYS A 105 17.37 3.86 -1.00
N LYS A 106 18.31 3.07 -1.48
CA LYS A 106 18.48 1.67 -1.06
C LYS A 106 18.45 1.57 0.45
N GLY A 107 17.62 0.68 0.97
CA GLY A 107 17.48 0.44 2.40
C GLY A 107 16.48 1.37 3.09
N GLU A 108 15.92 2.31 2.38
CA GLU A 108 14.92 3.22 2.94
C GLU A 108 13.55 2.51 3.03
N GLU A 109 12.82 2.73 4.11
CA GLU A 109 11.47 2.19 4.25
C GLU A 109 10.49 2.97 3.39
N LEU A 110 9.65 2.27 2.61
CA LEU A 110 8.57 2.88 1.87
C LEU A 110 7.42 3.20 2.83
N THR A 111 6.92 4.42 2.77
CA THR A 111 5.81 4.87 3.61
C THR A 111 4.80 5.62 2.77
N ASP A 112 3.53 5.46 3.12
CA ASP A 112 2.41 6.10 2.45
C ASP A 112 1.65 6.93 3.47
N TYR A 113 0.85 7.87 2.99
CA TYR A 113 -0.08 8.60 3.83
C TYR A 113 -1.47 8.00 3.63
N TYR A 114 -1.95 7.33 4.67
CA TYR A 114 -3.25 6.67 4.62
C TYR A 114 -4.37 7.70 4.63
N PHE A 115 -5.32 7.57 3.72
CA PHE A 115 -6.59 8.30 3.75
C PHE A 115 -6.43 9.83 3.88
N PRO A 116 -5.73 10.48 2.94
CA PRO A 116 -5.57 11.92 3.01
C PRO A 116 -6.94 12.61 3.08
N GLY A 117 -7.17 13.35 4.18
CA GLY A 117 -8.35 14.17 4.35
C GLY A 117 -9.63 13.46 4.75
N GLU A 118 -9.65 12.13 4.88
CA GLU A 118 -10.89 11.39 5.14
C GLU A 118 -10.92 10.66 6.47
N ARG A 119 -9.81 10.10 6.89
CA ARG A 119 -9.73 9.33 8.13
C ARG A 119 -8.44 9.61 8.86
N ASP A 120 -8.55 9.63 10.15
CA ASP A 120 -7.38 9.64 11.02
C ASP A 120 -7.22 8.24 11.61
N TRP A 121 -6.28 7.51 11.08
CA TRP A 121 -6.01 6.14 11.51
C TRP A 121 -5.13 6.06 12.75
N HIS A 122 -4.78 7.21 13.32
CA HIS A 122 -3.90 7.29 14.48
C HIS A 122 -4.61 7.70 15.76
N THR A 123 -5.87 7.97 15.62
CA THR A 123 -6.69 8.24 16.80
C THR A 123 -7.25 6.99 17.40
#